data_cb32656f141326d142ff5036941ca7f1
#
_entry.id   cb32656f141326d142ff5036941ca7f1
#
_cell.length_a   1.000
_cell.length_b   1.000
_cell.length_c   1.000
_cell.angle_alpha   90.00
_cell.angle_beta   90.00
_cell.angle_gamma   90.00
#
_symmetry.space_group_name_H-M   'P 1'
#
loop_
_entity.id
_entity.type
_entity.pdbx_description
1 polymer ?
#
loop_
_entity_poly.entity_id
_entity_poly.type
_entity_poly.pdbx_seq_one_letter_code
_entity_poly.pdbx_strand_id
1 'polypeptide(L)'
;MKIKILKKTICLLTAGVLCLTLGACFYAEINRNQKNLAKIRKGMTKKQVQEIMGEPVKGEAYCTDKVFYYYTRRNWMDGMIMRDECTPIAFDEFDRVIGWGPDFNTGLYHFELSSKNRK
;
A
#
# COMPACT_ATOMS: atom_id res chain seq x y z
N MET A 1 -25.53 7.81 -41.89
CA MET A 1 -24.66 6.63 -41.76
C MET A 1 -23.30 6.95 -41.14
N LYS A 2 -22.59 7.96 -41.62
CA LYS A 2 -21.26 8.36 -41.09
C LYS A 2 -21.27 8.78 -39.60
N ILE A 3 -22.32 9.42 -39.09
CA ILE A 3 -22.44 9.90 -37.70
C ILE A 3 -22.58 8.75 -36.71
N LYS A 4 -23.28 7.64 -37.05
CA LYS A 4 -23.44 6.47 -36.16
C LYS A 4 -22.14 5.71 -35.99
N ILE A 5 -21.33 5.58 -37.05
CA ILE A 5 -20.01 4.94 -37.01
C ILE A 5 -19.03 5.79 -36.18
N LEU A 6 -19.07 7.11 -36.36
CA LEU A 6 -18.23 8.05 -35.60
C LEU A 6 -18.54 8.00 -34.07
N LYS A 7 -19.80 7.95 -33.68
CA LYS A 7 -20.22 7.81 -32.28
C LYS A 7 -19.76 6.49 -31.68
N LYS A 8 -19.85 5.37 -32.36
CA LYS A 8 -19.36 4.07 -31.91
C LYS A 8 -17.85 4.08 -31.75
N THR A 9 -17.11 4.67 -32.67
CA THR A 9 -15.66 4.79 -32.62
C THR A 9 -15.20 5.66 -31.43
N ILE A 10 -15.89 6.78 -31.20
CA ILE A 10 -15.60 7.66 -30.03
C ILE A 10 -15.88 6.94 -28.71
N CYS A 11 -16.99 6.19 -28.60
CA CYS A 11 -17.29 5.41 -27.40
C CYS A 11 -16.23 4.33 -27.11
N LEU A 12 -15.73 3.63 -28.12
CA LEU A 12 -14.68 2.63 -28.01
C LEU A 12 -13.34 3.26 -27.58
N LEU A 13 -12.97 4.42 -28.14
CA LEU A 13 -11.77 5.15 -27.78
C LEU A 13 -11.83 5.67 -26.33
N THR A 14 -12.96 6.23 -25.90
CA THR A 14 -13.15 6.72 -24.54
C THR A 14 -13.13 5.60 -23.52
N ALA A 15 -13.72 4.43 -23.79
CA ALA A 15 -13.65 3.26 -22.93
C ALA A 15 -12.22 2.73 -22.82
N GLY A 16 -11.47 2.69 -23.91
CA GLY A 16 -10.05 2.27 -23.92
C GLY A 16 -9.16 3.20 -23.09
N VAL A 17 -9.32 4.52 -23.23
CA VAL A 17 -8.58 5.52 -22.45
C VAL A 17 -8.93 5.42 -20.97
N LEU A 18 -10.20 5.21 -20.61
CA LEU A 18 -10.63 5.04 -19.22
C LEU A 18 -9.99 3.80 -18.57
N CYS A 19 -9.95 2.66 -19.27
CA CYS A 19 -9.31 1.45 -18.79
C CYS A 19 -7.79 1.65 -18.57
N LEU A 20 -7.10 2.37 -19.45
CA LEU A 20 -5.68 2.67 -19.35
C LEU A 20 -5.39 3.59 -18.15
N THR A 21 -6.23 4.59 -17.87
CA THR A 21 -6.06 5.50 -16.75
C THR A 21 -6.25 4.81 -15.40
N LEU A 22 -7.22 3.90 -15.26
CA LEU A 22 -7.44 3.12 -14.04
C LEU A 22 -6.25 2.19 -13.75
N GLY A 23 -5.72 1.50 -14.76
CA GLY A 23 -4.52 0.66 -14.61
C GLY A 23 -3.28 1.47 -14.24
N ALA A 24 -3.09 2.64 -14.82
CA ALA A 24 -1.96 3.54 -14.54
C ALA A 24 -1.95 4.06 -13.08
N CYS A 25 -3.11 4.31 -12.47
CA CYS A 25 -3.20 4.76 -11.07
C CYS A 25 -2.61 3.74 -10.08
N PHE A 26 -2.91 2.44 -10.24
CA PHE A 26 -2.35 1.39 -9.40
C PHE A 26 -0.84 1.25 -9.55
N TYR A 27 -0.33 1.30 -10.77
CA TYR A 27 1.11 1.26 -11.01
C TYR A 27 1.82 2.50 -10.48
N ALA A 28 1.21 3.67 -10.59
CA ALA A 28 1.76 4.91 -10.04
C ALA A 28 1.87 4.86 -8.51
N GLU A 29 0.88 4.32 -7.83
CA GLU A 29 0.89 4.12 -6.38
C GLU A 29 1.99 3.15 -5.95
N ILE A 30 2.08 1.98 -6.59
CA ILE A 30 3.12 0.98 -6.32
C ILE A 30 4.52 1.60 -6.49
N ASN A 31 4.77 2.25 -7.61
CA ASN A 31 6.06 2.88 -7.90
C ASN A 31 6.41 3.98 -6.89
N ARG A 32 5.45 4.81 -6.52
CA ARG A 32 5.61 5.85 -5.51
C ARG A 32 5.98 5.23 -4.16
N ASN A 33 5.25 4.21 -3.73
CA ASN A 33 5.48 3.56 -2.45
C ASN A 33 6.84 2.86 -2.41
N GLN A 34 7.24 2.18 -3.46
CA GLN A 34 8.55 1.56 -3.57
C GLN A 34 9.69 2.58 -3.49
N LYS A 35 9.59 3.71 -4.20
CA LYS A 35 10.57 4.80 -4.15
C LYS A 35 10.65 5.43 -2.76
N ASN A 36 9.51 5.69 -2.14
CA ASN A 36 9.44 6.32 -0.84
C ASN A 36 9.91 5.38 0.27
N LEU A 37 9.70 4.07 0.13
CA LEU A 37 10.17 3.06 1.07
C LEU A 37 11.70 3.10 1.24
N ALA A 38 12.45 3.44 0.20
CA ALA A 38 13.90 3.61 0.27
C ALA A 38 14.35 4.78 1.18
N LYS A 39 13.45 5.69 1.50
CA LYS A 39 13.70 6.85 2.40
C LYS A 39 13.44 6.52 3.88
N ILE A 40 12.81 5.39 4.17
CA ILE A 40 12.47 4.99 5.54
C ILE A 40 13.74 4.58 6.30
N ARG A 41 13.82 4.99 7.56
CA ARG A 41 14.94 4.68 8.47
C ARG A 41 14.42 4.29 9.84
N LYS A 42 15.15 3.44 10.54
CA LYS A 42 14.87 3.09 11.93
C LYS A 42 14.87 4.33 12.83
N GLY A 43 13.94 4.39 13.76
CA GLY A 43 13.79 5.51 14.68
C GLY A 43 12.91 6.65 14.17
N MET A 44 12.47 6.61 12.91
CA MET A 44 11.48 7.57 12.40
C MET A 44 10.16 7.44 13.16
N THR A 45 9.50 8.58 13.37
CA THR A 45 8.15 8.60 13.97
C THR A 45 7.08 8.20 12.94
N LYS A 46 5.91 7.77 13.42
CA LYS A 46 4.75 7.52 12.55
C LYS A 46 4.43 8.71 11.65
N LYS A 47 4.49 9.93 12.21
CA LYS A 47 4.24 11.16 11.46
C LYS A 47 5.22 11.34 10.32
N GLN A 48 6.51 11.12 10.55
CA GLN A 48 7.54 11.19 9.51
C GLN A 48 7.32 10.15 8.42
N VAL A 49 6.94 8.93 8.79
CA VAL A 49 6.59 7.86 7.83
C VAL A 49 5.39 8.27 6.98
N GLN A 50 4.33 8.81 7.59
CA GLN A 50 3.15 9.28 6.85
C GLN A 50 3.45 10.45 5.93
N GLU A 51 4.35 11.36 6.31
CA GLU A 51 4.79 12.45 5.46
C GLU A 51 5.54 11.95 4.21
N ILE A 52 6.32 10.87 4.33
CA ILE A 52 7.07 10.28 3.22
C ILE A 52 6.18 9.35 2.39
N MET A 53 5.46 8.43 3.03
CA MET A 53 4.71 7.35 2.39
C MET A 53 3.25 7.70 2.08
N GLY A 54 2.69 8.69 2.76
CA GLY A 54 1.25 8.98 2.73
C GLY A 54 0.46 8.07 3.67
N GLU A 55 -0.85 8.01 3.48
CA GLU A 55 -1.74 7.19 4.31
C GLU A 55 -1.52 5.68 4.06
N PRO A 56 -1.39 4.88 5.11
CA PRO A 56 -1.32 3.43 4.97
C PRO A 56 -2.68 2.81 4.59
N VAL A 57 -2.66 1.55 4.21
CA VAL A 57 -3.88 0.76 4.00
C VAL A 57 -4.69 0.73 5.29
N LYS A 58 -6.00 0.97 5.19
CA LYS A 58 -6.94 1.01 6.32
C LYS A 58 -8.13 0.09 6.09
N GLY A 59 -8.76 -0.33 7.18
CA GLY A 59 -10.01 -1.06 7.15
C GLY A 59 -9.90 -2.55 6.91
N GLU A 60 -8.70 -3.07 6.66
CA GLU A 60 -8.47 -4.49 6.49
C GLU A 60 -8.20 -5.17 7.85
N ALA A 61 -8.51 -6.47 7.94
CA ALA A 61 -8.35 -7.23 9.18
C ALA A 61 -6.90 -7.32 9.67
N TYR A 62 -5.93 -7.19 8.77
CA TYR A 62 -4.50 -7.20 9.10
C TYR A 62 -3.95 -5.85 9.54
N CYS A 63 -4.71 -4.77 9.40
CA CYS A 63 -4.29 -3.42 9.80
C CYS A 63 -4.28 -3.26 11.32
N THR A 64 -3.18 -2.72 11.85
CA THR A 64 -3.01 -2.44 13.29
C THR A 64 -2.35 -1.09 13.52
N ASP A 65 -2.40 -0.59 14.75
CA ASP A 65 -1.76 0.68 15.13
C ASP A 65 -0.22 0.59 15.15
N LYS A 66 0.33 -0.61 15.24
CA LYS A 66 1.76 -0.85 15.36
C LYS A 66 2.45 -1.25 14.06
N VAL A 67 1.69 -1.52 13.03
CA VAL A 67 2.20 -1.88 11.71
C VAL A 67 1.42 -1.15 10.63
N PHE A 68 2.12 -0.35 9.85
CA PHE A 68 1.57 0.28 8.66
C PHE A 68 1.85 -0.58 7.44
N TYR A 69 0.84 -0.79 6.62
CA TYR A 69 0.94 -1.53 5.36
C TYR A 69 0.80 -0.59 4.18
N TYR A 70 1.71 -0.71 3.22
CA TYR A 70 1.71 0.08 1.99
C TYR A 70 1.72 -0.84 0.78
N TYR A 71 0.84 -0.59 -0.15
CA TYR A 71 0.70 -1.37 -1.37
C TYR A 71 1.95 -1.20 -2.26
N THR A 72 2.71 -2.26 -2.47
CA THR A 72 4.02 -2.22 -3.14
C THR A 72 4.18 -3.24 -4.26
N ARG A 73 3.27 -4.20 -4.38
CA ARG A 73 3.28 -5.19 -5.45
C ARG A 73 1.87 -5.61 -5.81
N ARG A 74 1.69 -6.10 -7.02
CA ARG A 74 0.42 -6.59 -7.51
C ARG A 74 0.54 -8.07 -7.87
N ASN A 75 -0.06 -8.93 -7.08
CA ASN A 75 -0.09 -10.37 -7.32
C ASN A 75 -1.39 -10.78 -8.03
N TRP A 76 -2.48 -10.11 -7.72
CA TRP A 76 -3.82 -10.45 -8.22
C TRP A 76 -4.50 -9.25 -8.86
N MET A 77 -5.35 -9.52 -9.87
CA MET A 77 -6.12 -8.49 -10.58
C MET A 77 -7.59 -8.53 -10.18
N ASP A 78 -7.86 -8.67 -8.89
CA ASP A 78 -9.20 -8.78 -8.34
C ASP A 78 -9.75 -7.47 -7.75
N GLY A 79 -8.96 -6.40 -7.77
CA GLY A 79 -9.32 -5.10 -7.21
C GLY A 79 -9.20 -5.00 -5.68
N MET A 80 -8.77 -6.08 -5.02
CA MET A 80 -8.53 -6.11 -3.58
C MET A 80 -7.05 -5.89 -3.27
N ILE A 81 -6.75 -5.30 -2.11
CA ILE A 81 -5.38 -5.16 -1.60
C ILE A 81 -5.17 -6.23 -0.53
N MET A 82 -4.40 -7.25 -0.87
CA MET A 82 -4.08 -8.33 0.03
C MET A 82 -2.81 -8.03 0.83
N ARG A 83 -2.69 -8.64 2.02
CA ARG A 83 -1.53 -8.44 2.89
C ARG A 83 -0.19 -8.77 2.21
N ASP A 84 -0.14 -9.81 1.39
CA ASP A 84 1.05 -10.24 0.65
C ASP A 84 1.43 -9.29 -0.50
N GLU A 85 0.55 -8.37 -0.87
CA GLU A 85 0.81 -7.29 -1.84
C GLU A 85 1.36 -6.02 -1.18
N CYS A 86 1.41 -5.99 0.15
CA CYS A 86 1.84 -4.85 0.94
C CYS A 86 3.21 -5.09 1.59
N THR A 87 3.94 -3.99 1.78
CA THR A 87 5.14 -3.97 2.60
C THR A 87 4.81 -3.40 3.97
N PRO A 88 5.10 -4.12 5.07
CA PRO A 88 4.88 -3.64 6.41
C PRO A 88 5.99 -2.70 6.87
N ILE A 89 5.63 -1.67 7.64
CA ILE A 89 6.53 -0.83 8.44
C ILE A 89 6.08 -0.96 9.89
N ALA A 90 6.91 -1.55 10.73
CA ALA A 90 6.58 -1.81 12.12
C ALA A 90 7.13 -0.75 13.06
N PHE A 91 6.37 -0.42 14.10
CA PHE A 91 6.68 0.57 15.13
C PHE A 91 6.78 -0.07 16.52
N ASP A 92 7.63 0.50 17.34
CA ASP A 92 7.76 0.13 18.76
C ASP A 92 6.65 0.77 19.63
N GLU A 93 6.77 0.60 20.96
CA GLU A 93 5.85 1.18 21.94
C GLU A 93 5.88 2.72 21.98
N PHE A 94 6.93 3.35 21.44
CA PHE A 94 7.08 4.80 21.33
C PHE A 94 6.74 5.34 19.94
N ASP A 95 6.08 4.51 19.10
CA ASP A 95 5.69 4.84 17.72
C ASP A 95 6.87 5.22 16.80
N ARG A 96 8.00 4.54 16.99
CA ARG A 96 9.19 4.68 16.15
C ARG A 96 9.45 3.43 15.34
N VAL A 97 9.92 3.62 14.10
CA VAL A 97 10.22 2.51 13.19
C VAL A 97 11.31 1.60 13.75
N ILE A 98 11.00 0.31 13.84
CA ILE A 98 11.94 -0.75 14.24
C ILE A 98 12.37 -1.63 13.07
N GLY A 99 11.57 -1.72 12.02
CA GLY A 99 11.87 -2.50 10.84
C GLY A 99 10.79 -2.36 9.78
N TRP A 100 11.12 -2.77 8.58
CA TRP A 100 10.22 -2.79 7.43
C TRP A 100 10.72 -3.79 6.39
N GLY A 101 9.87 -4.08 5.42
CA GLY A 101 10.22 -4.90 4.27
C GLY A 101 9.30 -6.11 4.10
N PRO A 102 9.33 -6.76 2.93
CA PRO A 102 8.41 -7.87 2.61
C PRO A 102 8.65 -9.11 3.47
N ASP A 103 9.87 -9.30 3.95
CA ASP A 103 10.27 -10.45 4.78
C ASP A 103 10.22 -10.16 6.28
N PHE A 104 9.79 -8.96 6.67
CA PHE A 104 9.68 -8.59 8.08
C PHE A 104 8.53 -9.37 8.74
N ASN A 105 8.87 -10.17 9.76
CA ASN A 105 7.90 -11.04 10.43
C ASN A 105 7.08 -10.26 11.48
N THR A 106 6.00 -9.67 11.03
CA THR A 106 5.08 -8.92 11.89
C THR A 106 4.37 -9.79 12.92
N GLY A 107 4.25 -11.08 12.67
CA GLY A 107 3.61 -12.03 13.60
C GLY A 107 4.41 -12.22 14.88
N LEU A 108 5.73 -12.38 14.78
CA LEU A 108 6.61 -12.48 15.95
C LEU A 108 6.59 -11.18 16.75
N TYR A 109 6.62 -10.05 16.10
CA TYR A 109 6.56 -8.75 16.74
C TYR A 109 5.29 -8.55 17.56
N HIS A 110 4.13 -8.93 17.03
CA HIS A 110 2.87 -8.89 17.77
C HIS A 110 2.86 -9.81 18.97
N PHE A 111 3.47 -10.97 18.86
CA PHE A 111 3.60 -11.92 19.97
C PHE A 111 4.48 -11.36 21.09
N GLU A 112 5.62 -10.75 20.76
CA GLU A 112 6.52 -10.13 21.73
C GLU A 112 5.86 -8.96 22.48
N LEU A 113 5.14 -8.08 21.79
CA LEU A 113 4.40 -6.99 22.41
C LEU A 113 3.29 -7.51 23.34
N SER A 114 2.58 -8.55 22.91
CA SER A 114 1.53 -9.16 23.72
C SER A 114 2.08 -9.80 24.99
N SER A 115 3.26 -10.42 24.92
CA SER A 115 3.94 -11.02 26.07
C SER A 115 4.45 -9.97 27.05
N LYS A 116 4.93 -8.83 26.54
CA LYS A 116 5.42 -7.71 27.35
C LYS A 116 4.33 -6.98 28.13
N ASN A 117 3.14 -6.89 27.55
CA ASN A 117 1.98 -6.24 28.17
C ASN A 117 1.26 -7.12 29.23
N ARG A 118 1.64 -8.38 29.38
CA ARG A 118 1.09 -9.30 30.41
C ARG A 118 1.88 -9.29 31.73
N LYS A 119 2.97 -8.58 31.76
CA LYS A 119 3.75 -8.37 32.99
C LYS A 119 3.41 -7.04 33.63
#